data_e3bc2ac1c133c4edb7f93ec7cfb45383
#
_entry.id   e3bc2ac1c133c4edb7f93ec7cfb45383
#
_cell.length_a   1.000
_cell.length_b   1.000
_cell.length_c   1.000
_cell.angle_alpha   90.00
_cell.angle_beta   90.00
_cell.angle_gamma   90.00
#
_symmetry.space_group_name_H-M   'P 1'
#
loop_
_entity.id
_entity.type
_entity.pdbx_description
1 polymer ?
#
loop_
_entity_poly.entity_id
_entity_poly.type
_entity_poly.pdbx_seq_one_letter_code
_entity_poly.pdbx_strand_id
1 'polypeptide(L)'
;GAGTPGRKGVILSGFSGSTSIPPVHDNSDYKGYSSTIPIARFIDAILEPGKVINWNGKSVKLPPLKMCIFAGTNPFHRHQQINRIIEGWRKLETVIAIDNQWTSTCRFADIVLPATTQFERNDLDQYGNHSNRGIIAMKQVVPPQFEARNDFDIFRELCRRFNREEAFTEGLDEMGWLKRIWQEGVQQGKG
;
A
#
# COMPACT_ATOMS: atom_id res chain seq x y z
N GLY A 1 -0.23 4.54 4.50
CA GLY A 1 0.84 5.32 5.08
C GLY A 1 2.07 5.41 4.22
N ALA A 2 2.79 6.53 4.32
CA ALA A 2 4.03 6.78 3.59
C ALA A 2 5.17 5.85 4.02
N GLY A 3 5.08 5.25 5.20
CA GLY A 3 6.09 4.38 5.79
C GLY A 3 5.98 2.90 5.46
N THR A 4 5.13 2.50 4.52
CA THR A 4 5.01 1.07 4.20
C THR A 4 6.16 0.64 3.29
N PRO A 5 7.03 -0.31 3.73
CA PRO A 5 8.08 -0.85 2.89
C PRO A 5 7.53 -1.41 1.57
N GLY A 6 8.21 -1.16 0.46
CA GLY A 6 7.80 -1.66 -0.86
C GLY A 6 6.82 -0.79 -1.63
N ARG A 7 6.33 0.32 -1.09
CA ARG A 7 5.58 1.29 -1.88
C ARG A 7 6.56 2.18 -2.64
N LYS A 8 6.59 2.09 -3.96
CA LYS A 8 7.16 3.19 -4.76
C LYS A 8 6.41 4.44 -4.35
N GLY A 9 7.11 5.38 -3.75
CA GLY A 9 6.55 6.69 -3.50
C GLY A 9 5.92 7.17 -4.81
N VAL A 10 4.67 7.60 -4.77
CA VAL A 10 4.10 8.29 -5.91
C VAL A 10 4.87 9.59 -6.00
N ILE A 11 5.96 9.57 -6.77
CA ILE A 11 6.60 10.79 -7.21
C ILE A 11 5.56 11.44 -8.12
N LEU A 12 4.81 12.38 -7.58
CA LEU A 12 4.12 13.35 -8.40
C LEU A 12 5.21 14.27 -8.93
N SER A 13 5.96 13.74 -9.90
CA SER A 13 6.97 14.49 -10.63
C SER A 13 6.26 15.63 -11.37
N GLY A 14 6.65 16.84 -11.08
CA GLY A 14 6.17 18.00 -11.82
C GLY A 14 6.46 19.33 -11.16
N PHE A 15 6.87 19.37 -9.93
CA PHE A 15 7.21 20.63 -9.27
C PHE A 15 8.65 20.57 -8.74
N SER A 16 9.53 21.30 -9.39
CA SER A 16 10.88 21.56 -8.89
C SER A 16 10.79 22.17 -7.48
N GLY A 17 11.42 21.53 -6.50
CA GLY A 17 11.46 21.98 -5.11
C GLY A 17 10.50 21.23 -4.17
N SER A 18 9.84 20.15 -4.59
CA SER A 18 9.05 19.33 -3.68
C SER A 18 9.92 18.36 -2.89
N THR A 19 9.77 18.34 -1.58
CA THR A 19 10.33 17.30 -0.72
C THR A 19 9.53 16.01 -0.96
N SER A 20 10.18 14.93 -1.33
CA SER A 20 9.52 13.62 -1.44
C SER A 20 10.04 12.70 -0.33
N ILE A 21 9.15 11.88 0.21
CA ILE A 21 9.57 10.75 1.05
C ILE A 21 10.08 9.67 0.09
N PRO A 22 11.37 9.31 0.15
CA PRO A 22 11.91 8.31 -0.76
C PRO A 22 11.27 6.94 -0.51
N PRO A 23 11.11 6.11 -1.54
CA PRO A 23 10.71 4.73 -1.36
C PRO A 23 11.85 3.97 -0.64
N VAL A 24 11.50 3.18 0.35
CA VAL A 24 12.47 2.42 1.13
C VAL A 24 13.05 1.27 0.33
N HIS A 25 12.25 0.65 -0.53
CA HIS A 25 12.67 -0.43 -1.43
C HIS A 25 12.33 -0.11 -2.87
N ASP A 26 13.28 -0.35 -3.75
CA ASP A 26 13.00 -0.47 -5.18
C ASP A 26 12.58 -1.90 -5.50
N ASN A 27 11.34 -2.08 -5.93
CA ASN A 27 10.84 -3.36 -6.40
C ASN A 27 11.30 -3.72 -7.83
N SER A 28 12.28 -2.99 -8.38
CA SER A 28 12.81 -3.23 -9.74
C SER A 28 13.38 -4.64 -9.91
N ASP A 29 13.90 -5.23 -8.82
CA ASP A 29 14.48 -6.58 -8.82
C ASP A 29 13.45 -7.69 -8.63
N TYR A 30 12.19 -7.36 -8.32
CA TYR A 30 11.14 -8.36 -8.21
C TYR A 30 10.78 -8.91 -9.59
N LYS A 31 11.35 -10.05 -9.94
CA LYS A 31 11.08 -10.78 -11.20
C LYS A 31 9.74 -11.52 -11.21
N GLY A 32 8.90 -11.32 -10.20
CA GLY A 32 7.51 -11.75 -10.23
C GLY A 32 6.72 -11.02 -11.33
N TYR A 33 5.41 -11.14 -11.35
CA TYR A 33 4.57 -10.50 -12.36
C TYR A 33 4.88 -9.00 -12.49
N SER A 34 5.63 -8.63 -13.51
CA SER A 34 6.03 -7.24 -13.80
C SER A 34 4.95 -6.44 -14.55
N SER A 35 3.74 -6.98 -14.69
CA SER A 35 2.67 -6.30 -15.39
C SER A 35 2.03 -5.25 -14.51
N THR A 36 2.24 -3.98 -14.81
CA THR A 36 1.47 -2.90 -14.23
C THR A 36 0.06 -2.95 -14.80
N ILE A 37 -0.93 -3.16 -13.93
CA ILE A 37 -2.34 -3.10 -14.30
C ILE A 37 -2.86 -1.71 -13.93
N PRO A 38 -3.53 -0.99 -14.84
CA PRO A 38 -4.20 0.25 -14.49
C PRO A 38 -5.21 -0.01 -13.37
N ILE A 39 -5.24 0.86 -12.36
CA ILE A 39 -6.10 0.66 -11.18
C ILE A 39 -7.58 0.52 -11.55
N ALA A 40 -8.03 1.23 -12.58
CA ALA A 40 -9.40 1.14 -13.09
C ALA A 40 -9.71 -0.20 -13.79
N ARG A 41 -8.68 -1.03 -14.04
CA ARG A 41 -8.81 -2.30 -14.76
C ARG A 41 -8.52 -3.52 -13.87
N PHE A 42 -8.34 -3.32 -12.56
CA PHE A 42 -8.05 -4.45 -11.67
C PHE A 42 -9.17 -5.48 -11.65
N ILE A 43 -10.43 -5.03 -11.75
CA ILE A 43 -11.58 -5.94 -11.76
C ILE A 43 -11.62 -6.79 -13.05
N ASP A 44 -11.13 -6.24 -14.16
CA ASP A 44 -11.02 -7.00 -15.40
C ASP A 44 -9.99 -8.12 -15.27
N ALA A 45 -8.90 -7.91 -14.50
CA ALA A 45 -7.93 -8.97 -14.23
C ALA A 45 -8.53 -10.15 -13.46
N ILE A 46 -9.52 -9.88 -12.61
CA ILE A 46 -10.24 -10.94 -11.87
C ILE A 46 -11.26 -11.63 -12.78
N LEU A 47 -12.03 -10.85 -13.54
CA LEU A 47 -13.13 -11.37 -14.36
C LEU A 47 -12.66 -12.04 -15.65
N GLU A 48 -11.59 -11.52 -16.26
CA GLU A 48 -11.11 -11.88 -17.59
C GLU A 48 -9.58 -12.18 -17.57
N PRO A 49 -9.11 -13.14 -16.77
CA PRO A 49 -7.70 -13.48 -16.70
C PRO A 49 -7.18 -13.90 -18.07
N GLY A 50 -5.98 -13.42 -18.42
CA GLY A 50 -5.36 -13.71 -19.72
C GLY A 50 -5.76 -12.77 -20.85
N LYS A 51 -6.78 -11.94 -20.66
CA LYS A 51 -7.15 -10.90 -21.64
C LYS A 51 -6.00 -9.91 -21.84
N VAL A 52 -5.79 -9.54 -23.09
CA VAL A 52 -4.82 -8.50 -23.46
C VAL A 52 -5.53 -7.15 -23.57
N ILE A 53 -5.05 -6.16 -22.86
CA ILE A 53 -5.52 -4.78 -22.92
C ILE A 53 -4.42 -3.87 -23.47
N ASN A 54 -4.79 -2.82 -24.17
CA ASN A 54 -3.87 -1.76 -24.56
C ASN A 54 -3.86 -0.67 -23.49
N TRP A 55 -2.66 -0.35 -23.00
CA TRP A 55 -2.46 0.68 -22.00
C TRP A 55 -1.16 1.45 -22.28
N ASN A 56 -1.26 2.76 -22.43
CA ASN A 56 -0.12 3.64 -22.75
C ASN A 56 0.75 3.13 -23.92
N GLY A 57 0.13 2.66 -24.99
CA GLY A 57 0.83 2.14 -26.17
C GLY A 57 1.46 0.76 -25.99
N LYS A 58 1.21 0.09 -24.85
CA LYS A 58 1.71 -1.26 -24.57
C LYS A 58 0.56 -2.25 -24.46
N SER A 59 0.78 -3.46 -24.95
CA SER A 59 -0.12 -4.59 -24.71
C SER A 59 0.18 -5.23 -23.36
N VAL A 60 -0.81 -5.23 -22.46
CA VAL A 60 -0.70 -5.81 -21.12
C VAL A 60 -1.63 -7.01 -21.02
N LYS A 61 -1.08 -8.19 -20.73
CA LYS A 61 -1.87 -9.38 -20.45
C LYS A 61 -2.28 -9.39 -18.98
N LEU A 62 -3.57 -9.48 -18.71
CA LEU A 62 -4.10 -9.49 -17.35
C LEU A 62 -3.73 -10.80 -16.64
N PRO A 63 -3.13 -10.75 -15.44
CA PRO A 63 -2.76 -11.95 -14.69
C PRO A 63 -3.99 -12.61 -14.06
N PRO A 64 -3.93 -13.91 -13.76
CA PRO A 64 -4.93 -14.57 -12.94
C PRO A 64 -4.75 -14.16 -11.48
N LEU A 65 -5.72 -13.46 -10.92
CA LEU A 65 -5.74 -13.07 -9.52
C LEU A 65 -6.61 -14.05 -8.73
N LYS A 66 -6.06 -14.63 -7.66
CA LYS A 66 -6.76 -15.54 -6.77
C LYS A 66 -7.00 -14.95 -5.39
N MET A 67 -6.07 -14.13 -4.91
CA MET A 67 -6.14 -13.47 -3.63
C MET A 67 -5.84 -11.98 -3.77
N CYS A 68 -6.53 -11.16 -2.99
CA CYS A 68 -6.26 -9.73 -2.91
C CYS A 68 -6.14 -9.29 -1.45
N ILE A 69 -5.15 -8.43 -1.19
CA ILE A 69 -4.98 -7.75 0.10
C ILE A 69 -5.19 -6.26 -0.15
N PHE A 70 -6.15 -5.67 0.53
CA PHE A 70 -6.45 -4.24 0.48
C PHE A 70 -6.05 -3.59 1.79
N ALA A 71 -4.96 -2.83 1.78
CA ALA A 71 -4.46 -2.10 2.93
C ALA A 71 -4.73 -0.60 2.75
N GLY A 72 -5.51 -0.01 3.65
CA GLY A 72 -5.83 1.42 3.65
C GLY A 72 -6.54 1.89 2.37
N THR A 73 -7.31 1.02 1.73
CA THR A 73 -8.05 1.38 0.51
C THR A 73 -9.42 0.71 0.47
N ASN A 74 -10.40 1.42 -0.08
CA ASN A 74 -11.78 0.98 -0.17
C ASN A 74 -12.24 0.93 -1.63
N PRO A 75 -11.96 -0.17 -2.38
CA PRO A 75 -12.37 -0.33 -3.77
C PRO A 75 -13.87 -0.17 -3.99
N PHE A 76 -14.70 -0.66 -3.07
CA PHE A 76 -16.15 -0.53 -3.16
C PHE A 76 -16.67 0.91 -3.13
N HIS A 77 -15.85 1.86 -2.69
CA HIS A 77 -16.19 3.28 -2.70
C HIS A 77 -15.46 4.06 -3.80
N ARG A 78 -14.26 3.62 -4.18
CA ARG A 78 -13.38 4.37 -5.09
C ARG A 78 -13.52 4.03 -6.56
N HIS A 79 -14.03 2.83 -6.89
CA HIS A 79 -14.12 2.37 -8.26
C HIS A 79 -15.55 2.44 -8.81
N GLN A 80 -15.62 2.54 -10.13
CA GLN A 80 -16.87 2.49 -10.87
C GLN A 80 -17.38 1.04 -10.98
N GLN A 81 -18.66 0.89 -11.35
CA GLN A 81 -19.26 -0.40 -11.68
C GLN A 81 -19.26 -1.39 -10.49
N ILE A 82 -19.83 -0.96 -9.38
CA ILE A 82 -19.90 -1.76 -8.13
C ILE A 82 -20.41 -3.19 -8.38
N ASN A 83 -21.40 -3.38 -9.24
CA ASN A 83 -21.91 -4.72 -9.54
C ASN A 83 -20.85 -5.64 -10.17
N ARG A 84 -19.98 -5.10 -11.03
CA ARG A 84 -18.85 -5.87 -11.57
C ARG A 84 -17.79 -6.16 -10.50
N ILE A 85 -17.61 -5.24 -9.55
CA ILE A 85 -16.73 -5.48 -8.40
C ILE A 85 -17.26 -6.65 -7.59
N ILE A 86 -18.55 -6.67 -7.26
CA ILE A 86 -19.19 -7.78 -6.52
C ILE A 86 -19.03 -9.10 -7.28
N GLU A 87 -19.26 -9.09 -8.59
CA GLU A 87 -19.09 -10.28 -9.43
C GLU A 87 -17.66 -10.81 -9.37
N GLY A 88 -16.66 -9.94 -9.57
CA GLY A 88 -15.25 -10.33 -9.52
C GLY A 88 -14.82 -10.77 -8.13
N TRP A 89 -15.30 -10.09 -7.08
CA TRP A 89 -14.97 -10.43 -5.69
C TRP A 89 -15.33 -11.88 -5.35
N ARG A 90 -16.48 -12.35 -5.84
CA ARG A 90 -16.94 -13.72 -5.66
C ARG A 90 -16.10 -14.77 -6.37
N LYS A 91 -15.22 -14.37 -7.30
CA LYS A 91 -14.28 -15.26 -7.99
C LYS A 91 -12.93 -15.36 -7.29
N LEU A 92 -12.63 -14.47 -6.37
CA LEU A 92 -11.42 -14.54 -5.57
C LEU A 92 -11.53 -15.67 -4.54
N GLU A 93 -10.44 -16.39 -4.35
CA GLU A 93 -10.34 -17.44 -3.33
C GLU A 93 -10.24 -16.83 -1.91
N THR A 94 -9.61 -15.65 -1.79
CA THR A 94 -9.46 -14.96 -0.50
C THR A 94 -9.32 -13.47 -0.71
N VAL A 95 -10.04 -12.71 0.10
CA VAL A 95 -9.91 -11.26 0.20
C VAL A 95 -9.59 -10.86 1.63
N ILE A 96 -8.50 -10.14 1.80
CA ILE A 96 -8.06 -9.62 3.09
C ILE A 96 -8.16 -8.09 3.05
N ALA A 97 -8.82 -7.50 4.03
CA ALA A 97 -8.87 -6.05 4.24
C ALA A 97 -8.07 -5.68 5.49
N ILE A 98 -7.22 -4.68 5.38
CA ILE A 98 -6.47 -4.08 6.48
C ILE A 98 -6.91 -2.62 6.54
N ASP A 99 -7.68 -2.26 7.54
CA ASP A 99 -8.24 -0.91 7.64
C ASP A 99 -8.51 -0.54 9.11
N ASN A 100 -8.51 0.75 9.41
CA ASN A 100 -8.87 1.29 10.72
C ASN A 100 -10.36 1.63 10.83
N GLN A 101 -11.13 1.40 9.78
CA GLN A 101 -12.57 1.65 9.72
C GLN A 101 -13.29 0.45 9.11
N TRP A 102 -14.54 0.24 9.55
CA TRP A 102 -15.39 -0.82 9.03
C TRP A 102 -16.02 -0.41 7.68
N THR A 103 -15.15 -0.34 6.65
CA THR A 103 -15.52 0.09 5.28
C THR A 103 -16.37 -0.96 4.55
N SER A 104 -16.92 -0.58 3.40
CA SER A 104 -17.61 -1.53 2.53
C SER A 104 -16.69 -2.67 2.09
N THR A 105 -15.40 -2.39 1.84
CA THR A 105 -14.41 -3.42 1.51
C THR A 105 -14.24 -4.41 2.66
N CYS A 106 -14.17 -3.95 3.91
CA CYS A 106 -14.12 -4.83 5.08
C CYS A 106 -15.34 -5.75 5.18
N ARG A 107 -16.55 -5.22 4.86
CA ARG A 107 -17.80 -6.00 4.92
C ARG A 107 -17.86 -7.12 3.89
N PHE A 108 -17.11 -7.00 2.79
CA PHE A 108 -17.03 -7.99 1.73
C PHE A 108 -15.72 -8.80 1.74
N ALA A 109 -14.84 -8.58 2.72
CA ALA A 109 -13.62 -9.35 2.89
C ALA A 109 -13.87 -10.65 3.66
N ASP A 110 -13.06 -11.68 3.38
CA ASP A 110 -13.07 -12.93 4.15
C ASP A 110 -12.33 -12.77 5.48
N ILE A 111 -11.29 -11.92 5.49
CA ILE A 111 -10.49 -11.64 6.68
C ILE A 111 -10.34 -10.13 6.80
N VAL A 112 -10.60 -9.60 8.00
CA VAL A 112 -10.35 -8.20 8.33
C VAL A 112 -9.31 -8.12 9.42
N LEU A 113 -8.22 -7.41 9.16
CA LEU A 113 -7.16 -7.14 10.12
C LEU A 113 -7.26 -5.67 10.55
N PRO A 114 -7.59 -5.39 11.81
CA PRO A 114 -7.74 -4.02 12.27
C PRO A 114 -6.38 -3.32 12.34
N ALA A 115 -6.27 -2.19 11.65
CA ALA A 115 -5.09 -1.34 11.63
C ALA A 115 -5.21 -0.18 12.62
N THR A 116 -4.07 0.31 13.11
CA THR A 116 -4.01 1.51 13.94
C THR A 116 -4.36 2.76 13.15
N THR A 117 -4.99 3.71 13.81
CA THR A 117 -5.15 5.08 13.31
C THR A 117 -3.83 5.84 13.39
N GLN A 118 -3.76 7.02 12.77
CA GLN A 118 -2.58 7.89 12.87
C GLN A 118 -2.31 8.40 14.31
N PHE A 119 -3.28 8.32 15.21
CA PHE A 119 -3.10 8.70 16.62
C PHE A 119 -2.51 7.57 17.48
N GLU A 120 -2.59 6.35 16.98
CA GLU A 120 -2.20 5.13 17.69
C GLU A 120 -0.82 4.60 17.27
N ARG A 121 -0.12 5.30 16.35
CA ARG A 121 1.22 4.93 15.89
C ARG A 121 2.09 6.16 15.65
N ASN A 122 3.40 5.93 15.53
CA ASN A 122 4.29 6.91 14.94
C ASN A 122 4.28 6.76 13.42
N ASP A 123 4.36 7.87 12.70
CA ASP A 123 4.37 7.84 11.24
C ASP A 123 5.03 9.10 10.66
N LEU A 124 5.27 9.10 9.36
CA LEU A 124 5.67 10.27 8.59
C LEU A 124 4.68 10.49 7.45
N ASP A 125 4.30 11.72 7.22
CA ASP A 125 3.46 12.09 6.09
C ASP A 125 3.97 13.36 5.42
N GLN A 126 3.42 13.68 4.26
CA GLN A 126 3.74 14.88 3.51
C GLN A 126 2.62 15.90 3.63
N TYR A 127 2.97 17.17 3.73
CA TYR A 127 1.99 18.25 3.70
C TYR A 127 2.18 19.16 2.49
N GLY A 128 1.15 19.94 2.19
CA GLY A 128 1.16 20.86 1.06
C GLY A 128 0.44 20.31 -0.16
N ASN A 129 -0.39 19.28 0.00
CA ASN A 129 -1.18 18.67 -1.05
C ASN A 129 -0.29 18.25 -2.24
N HIS A 130 -0.63 18.62 -3.45
CA HIS A 130 0.17 18.29 -4.65
C HIS A 130 1.53 19.00 -4.71
N SER A 131 1.76 20.00 -3.87
CA SER A 131 3.04 20.70 -3.82
C SER A 131 4.10 20.02 -2.97
N ASN A 132 3.75 19.01 -2.13
CA ASN A 132 4.65 18.26 -1.26
C ASN A 132 5.67 19.16 -0.55
N ARG A 133 5.19 20.20 0.13
CA ARG A 133 6.04 21.28 0.68
C ARG A 133 6.87 20.86 1.88
N GLY A 134 6.56 19.76 2.50
CA GLY A 134 7.33 19.28 3.64
C GLY A 134 6.86 17.94 4.18
N ILE A 135 7.60 17.45 5.17
CA ILE A 135 7.34 16.19 5.86
C ILE A 135 6.86 16.51 7.27
N ILE A 136 5.81 15.82 7.71
CA ILE A 136 5.26 15.91 9.06
C ILE A 136 5.60 14.64 9.81
N ALA A 137 6.18 14.78 11.00
CA ALA A 137 6.29 13.69 11.96
C ALA A 137 5.00 13.59 12.78
N MET A 138 4.29 12.49 12.64
CA MET A 138 3.11 12.17 13.42
C MET A 138 3.52 11.28 14.60
N LYS A 139 3.31 11.78 15.81
CA LYS A 139 3.64 11.04 17.03
C LYS A 139 2.41 10.31 17.55
N GLN A 140 2.64 9.09 18.01
CA GLN A 140 1.63 8.37 18.76
C GLN A 140 1.19 9.17 20.00
N VAL A 141 -0.11 9.34 20.17
CA VAL A 141 -0.71 10.08 21.30
C VAL A 141 -1.56 9.16 22.20
N VAL A 142 -2.02 8.03 21.68
CA VAL A 142 -2.74 7.01 22.43
C VAL A 142 -2.21 5.62 22.07
N PRO A 143 -2.27 4.63 22.99
CA PRO A 143 -1.93 3.27 22.63
C PRO A 143 -2.95 2.68 21.63
N PRO A 144 -2.53 1.69 20.81
CA PRO A 144 -3.46 0.96 19.95
C PRO A 144 -4.67 0.47 20.73
N GLN A 145 -5.86 0.65 20.16
CA GLN A 145 -7.10 0.24 20.81
C GLN A 145 -7.51 -1.16 20.34
N PHE A 146 -8.08 -1.93 21.26
CA PHE A 146 -8.57 -3.29 21.00
C PHE A 146 -7.47 -4.19 20.36
N GLU A 147 -7.75 -4.79 19.23
CA GLU A 147 -6.84 -5.67 18.49
C GLU A 147 -6.12 -4.96 17.34
N ALA A 148 -6.21 -3.62 17.26
CA ALA A 148 -5.56 -2.86 16.21
C ALA A 148 -4.03 -2.99 16.30
N ARG A 149 -3.40 -3.20 15.16
CA ARG A 149 -1.95 -3.30 15.02
C ARG A 149 -1.46 -2.35 13.93
N ASN A 150 -0.23 -1.90 14.06
CA ASN A 150 0.41 -1.15 12.99
C ASN A 150 0.52 -2.01 11.72
N ASP A 151 0.29 -1.42 10.56
CA ASP A 151 0.48 -2.09 9.26
C ASP A 151 1.85 -2.75 9.15
N PHE A 152 2.91 -2.08 9.62
CA PHE A 152 4.25 -2.64 9.66
C PHE A 152 4.31 -3.96 10.45
N ASP A 153 3.71 -4.01 11.62
CA ASP A 153 3.69 -5.21 12.46
C ASP A 153 2.85 -6.32 11.85
N ILE A 154 1.73 -5.98 11.21
CA ILE A 154 0.89 -6.95 10.49
C ILE A 154 1.72 -7.63 9.38
N PHE A 155 2.39 -6.84 8.53
CA PHE A 155 3.20 -7.39 7.45
C PHE A 155 4.48 -8.07 7.95
N ARG A 156 5.11 -7.58 9.01
CA ARG A 156 6.26 -8.25 9.64
C ARG A 156 5.89 -9.64 10.12
N GLU A 157 4.78 -9.77 10.84
CA GLU A 157 4.30 -11.06 11.32
C GLU A 157 3.95 -12.02 10.18
N LEU A 158 3.34 -11.50 9.12
CA LEU A 158 3.07 -12.29 7.92
C LEU A 158 4.36 -12.76 7.28
N CYS A 159 5.34 -11.89 7.08
CA CYS A 159 6.64 -12.22 6.51
C CYS A 159 7.40 -13.23 7.38
N ARG A 160 7.31 -13.13 8.71
CA ARG A 160 7.90 -14.08 9.64
C ARG A 160 7.38 -15.50 9.41
N ARG A 161 6.09 -15.67 9.16
CA ARG A 161 5.48 -16.98 8.86
C ARG A 161 5.96 -17.59 7.55
N PHE A 162 6.45 -16.77 6.64
CA PHE A 162 7.07 -17.19 5.38
C PHE A 162 8.60 -17.23 5.43
N ASN A 163 9.22 -17.09 6.60
CA ASN A 163 10.68 -16.98 6.78
C ASN A 163 11.29 -15.85 5.94
N ARG A 164 10.61 -14.70 5.88
CA ARG A 164 10.98 -13.51 5.12
C ARG A 164 11.04 -12.23 5.97
N GLU A 165 11.03 -12.38 7.28
CA GLU A 165 11.03 -11.23 8.20
C GLU A 165 12.22 -10.32 7.95
N GLU A 166 13.44 -10.87 7.89
CA GLU A 166 14.65 -10.10 7.64
C GLU A 166 14.63 -9.37 6.29
N ALA A 167 14.15 -10.02 5.24
CA ALA A 167 14.00 -9.41 3.93
C ALA A 167 12.96 -8.27 3.90
N PHE A 168 12.00 -8.26 4.82
CA PHE A 168 11.00 -7.21 4.97
C PHE A 168 11.47 -6.08 5.86
N THR A 169 12.09 -6.42 6.99
CA THR A 169 12.47 -5.45 8.03
C THR A 169 13.89 -4.91 7.87
N GLU A 170 14.77 -5.61 7.17
CA GLU A 170 16.23 -5.35 7.14
C GLU A 170 16.83 -5.19 8.56
N GLY A 171 16.29 -5.93 9.53
CA GLY A 171 16.68 -5.84 10.94
C GLY A 171 16.21 -4.58 11.67
N LEU A 172 15.37 -3.74 11.02
CA LEU A 172 14.86 -2.51 11.63
C LEU A 172 13.44 -2.71 12.18
N ASP A 173 13.17 -2.05 13.29
CA ASP A 173 11.81 -1.86 13.80
C ASP A 173 11.12 -0.66 13.12
N GLU A 174 9.87 -0.39 13.50
CA GLU A 174 9.11 0.76 13.00
C GLU A 174 9.89 2.08 13.11
N MET A 175 10.46 2.35 14.28
CA MET A 175 11.18 3.61 14.53
C MET A 175 12.51 3.68 13.76
N GLY A 176 13.18 2.56 13.57
CA GLY A 176 14.36 2.45 12.72
C GLY A 176 14.04 2.83 11.27
N TRP A 177 12.93 2.33 10.73
CA TRP A 177 12.45 2.67 9.40
C TRP A 177 12.06 4.15 9.28
N LEU A 178 11.31 4.70 10.24
CA LEU A 178 10.93 6.11 10.23
C LEU A 178 12.16 7.03 10.26
N LYS A 179 13.17 6.72 11.08
CA LYS A 179 14.43 7.46 11.13
C LYS A 179 15.18 7.40 9.80
N ARG A 180 15.28 6.23 9.19
CA ARG A 180 15.94 6.04 7.90
C ARG A 180 15.24 6.84 6.80
N ILE A 181 13.92 6.72 6.69
CA ILE A 181 13.10 7.47 5.71
C ILE A 181 13.28 8.97 5.90
N TRP A 182 13.26 9.45 7.15
CA TRP A 182 13.50 10.84 7.46
C TRP A 182 14.89 11.31 6.99
N GLN A 183 15.94 10.56 7.32
CA GLN A 183 17.32 10.89 6.95
C GLN A 183 17.50 10.95 5.42
N GLU A 184 16.96 9.99 4.71
CA GLU A 184 17.01 9.97 3.25
C GLU A 184 16.22 11.13 2.64
N GLY A 185 15.04 11.47 3.17
CA GLY A 185 14.25 12.62 2.74
C GLY A 185 14.99 13.96 2.96
N VAL A 186 15.66 14.11 4.10
CA VAL A 186 16.48 15.31 4.40
C VAL A 186 17.69 15.41 3.47
N GLN A 187 18.33 14.31 3.13
CA GLN A 187 19.47 14.29 2.20
C GLN A 187 19.01 14.70 0.78
N GLN A 188 17.90 14.20 0.32
CA GLN A 188 17.35 14.55 -1.00
C GLN A 188 16.87 16.00 -1.08
N GLY A 189 16.39 16.57 0.02
CA GLY A 189 15.94 17.97 0.09
C GLY A 189 17.06 18.99 0.19
N LYS A 190 18.33 18.59 0.31
CA LYS A 190 19.50 19.46 0.39
C LYS A 190 20.19 19.67 -0.96
N GLY A 191 19.67 19.06 -2.03
CA GLY A 191 20.20 19.15 -3.40
C GLY A 191 19.60 20.28 -4.25
#